data_673ff7635331b40fed6b9a6a71885ba4
#
_entry.id   673ff7635331b40fed6b9a6a71885ba4
#
_cell.length_a   1.000
_cell.length_b   1.000
_cell.length_c   1.000
_cell.angle_alpha   90.00
_cell.angle_beta   90.00
_cell.angle_gamma   90.00
#
_symmetry.space_group_name_H-M   'P 1'
#
loop_
_entity.id
_entity.type
_entity.pdbx_description
1 polymer ?
#
loop_
_entity_poly.entity_id
_entity_poly.type
_entity_poly.pdbx_seq_one_letter_code
_entity_poly.pdbx_strand_id
1 'polypeptide(L)'
;MDKSEILKLQAHLRRSFGAPTLKVQPSSKSAEAADVLFGERRIGTIEVDDEDGDRSFSFEMKIPVERHVLQDYLRRLFENEQLTIASRLKKNDSVELNNGPDFLGVGSADDPKGKTYTLQMAILDFDLEDL
;
A
#
# COMPACT_ATOMS: atom_id res chain seq x y z
N MET A 1 -0.32 10.39 -14.71
CA MET A 1 -0.57 8.96 -14.95
C MET A 1 -1.68 8.80 -15.99
N ASP A 2 -1.42 8.01 -17.01
CA ASP A 2 -2.45 7.76 -18.01
C ASP A 2 -3.40 6.64 -17.54
N LYS A 3 -4.47 6.43 -18.31
CA LYS A 3 -5.48 5.45 -18.00
C LYS A 3 -4.93 4.02 -17.92
N SER A 4 -4.00 3.69 -18.80
CA SER A 4 -3.37 2.36 -18.80
C SER A 4 -2.59 2.11 -17.52
N GLU A 5 -1.82 3.09 -17.05
CA GLU A 5 -1.09 2.99 -15.79
C GLU A 5 -2.04 2.82 -14.61
N ILE A 6 -3.11 3.59 -14.58
CA ILE A 6 -4.11 3.51 -13.51
C ILE A 6 -4.69 2.09 -13.43
N LEU A 7 -5.05 1.51 -14.58
CA LEU A 7 -5.60 0.16 -14.61
C LEU A 7 -4.58 -0.90 -14.18
N LYS A 8 -3.32 -0.74 -14.57
CA LYS A 8 -2.25 -1.67 -14.17
C LYS A 8 -1.97 -1.58 -12.68
N LEU A 9 -1.94 -0.36 -12.12
CA LEU A 9 -1.77 -0.17 -10.69
C LEU A 9 -2.91 -0.81 -9.91
N GLN A 10 -4.14 -0.66 -10.41
CA GLN A 10 -5.30 -1.29 -9.79
C GLN A 10 -5.17 -2.82 -9.77
N ALA A 11 -4.81 -3.41 -10.90
CA ALA A 11 -4.63 -4.85 -11.00
C ALA A 11 -3.53 -5.34 -10.09
N HIS A 12 -2.41 -4.62 -10.03
CA HIS A 12 -1.30 -4.96 -9.17
C HIS A 12 -1.68 -4.94 -7.68
N LEU A 13 -2.36 -3.87 -7.23
CA LEU A 13 -2.77 -3.76 -5.83
C LEU A 13 -3.83 -4.80 -5.46
N ARG A 14 -4.76 -5.07 -6.34
CA ARG A 14 -5.76 -6.13 -6.12
C ARG A 14 -5.11 -7.48 -5.88
N ARG A 15 -4.09 -7.78 -6.66
CA ARG A 15 -3.35 -9.03 -6.53
C ARG A 15 -2.49 -9.04 -5.26
N SER A 16 -1.77 -7.95 -5.02
CA SER A 16 -0.86 -7.85 -3.87
C SER A 16 -1.58 -7.99 -2.54
N PHE A 17 -2.73 -7.34 -2.39
CA PHE A 17 -3.51 -7.39 -1.15
C PHE A 17 -4.58 -8.48 -1.13
N GLY A 18 -4.75 -9.21 -2.22
CA GLY A 18 -5.83 -10.18 -2.32
C GLY A 18 -7.19 -9.53 -2.18
N ALA A 19 -7.35 -8.34 -2.75
CA ALA A 19 -8.55 -7.51 -2.59
C ALA A 19 -9.16 -7.19 -3.96
N PRO A 20 -10.01 -8.07 -4.51
CA PRO A 20 -10.51 -7.93 -5.89
C PRO A 20 -11.42 -6.73 -6.14
N THR A 21 -11.91 -6.07 -5.10
CA THR A 21 -12.78 -4.91 -5.25
C THR A 21 -12.06 -3.58 -5.02
N LEU A 22 -10.74 -3.63 -4.75
CA LEU A 22 -9.95 -2.42 -4.59
C LEU A 22 -9.96 -1.61 -5.87
N LYS A 23 -10.01 -0.28 -5.76
CA LYS A 23 -10.13 0.61 -6.90
C LYS A 23 -9.05 1.68 -6.89
N VAL A 24 -8.49 1.97 -8.06
CA VAL A 24 -7.52 3.06 -8.23
C VAL A 24 -8.11 4.05 -9.24
N GLN A 25 -8.10 5.33 -8.90
CA GLN A 25 -8.61 6.37 -9.77
C GLN A 25 -7.67 7.58 -9.78
N PRO A 26 -7.68 8.39 -10.86
CA PRO A 26 -6.81 9.57 -10.90
C PRO A 26 -7.11 10.52 -9.74
N SER A 27 -6.06 11.15 -9.20
CA SER A 27 -6.23 12.17 -8.19
C SER A 27 -6.78 13.44 -8.82
N SER A 28 -7.70 14.13 -8.11
CA SER A 28 -8.19 15.43 -8.53
C SER A 28 -7.19 16.55 -8.25
N LYS A 29 -6.13 16.25 -7.48
CA LYS A 29 -5.16 17.25 -7.05
C LYS A 29 -3.88 17.25 -7.84
N SER A 30 -3.52 16.16 -8.50
CA SER A 30 -2.28 16.04 -9.24
C SER A 30 -2.40 15.01 -10.35
N ALA A 31 -1.81 15.33 -11.52
CA ALA A 31 -1.74 14.41 -12.65
C ALA A 31 -0.75 13.26 -12.39
N GLU A 32 0.14 13.42 -11.41
CA GLU A 32 1.16 12.43 -11.07
C GLU A 32 0.80 11.64 -9.81
N ALA A 33 -0.48 11.63 -9.45
CA ALA A 33 -0.97 10.91 -8.28
C ALA A 33 -2.29 10.21 -8.60
N ALA A 34 -2.61 9.20 -7.78
CA ALA A 34 -3.86 8.48 -7.86
C ALA A 34 -4.37 8.18 -6.45
N ASP A 35 -5.68 8.03 -6.33
CA ASP A 35 -6.30 7.64 -5.07
C ASP A 35 -6.62 6.15 -5.10
N VAL A 36 -6.47 5.52 -3.94
CA VAL A 36 -6.83 4.11 -3.75
C VAL A 36 -8.05 4.05 -2.84
N LEU A 37 -9.09 3.36 -3.31
CA LEU A 37 -10.38 3.31 -2.62
C LEU A 37 -10.81 1.88 -2.37
N PHE A 38 -11.53 1.72 -1.26
CA PHE A 38 -12.25 0.50 -0.96
C PHE A 38 -13.72 0.92 -0.78
N GLY A 39 -14.55 0.57 -1.74
CA GLY A 39 -15.88 1.16 -1.85
C GLY A 39 -15.75 2.65 -2.17
N GLU A 40 -16.40 3.50 -1.39
CA GLU A 40 -16.30 4.95 -1.56
C GLU A 40 -15.25 5.58 -0.64
N ARG A 41 -14.60 4.76 0.20
CA ARG A 41 -13.62 5.24 1.16
C ARG A 41 -12.23 5.25 0.54
N ARG A 42 -11.59 6.44 0.55
CA ARG A 42 -10.19 6.54 0.15
C ARG A 42 -9.32 5.99 1.30
N ILE A 43 -8.52 4.98 1.00
CA ILE A 43 -7.64 4.36 2.00
C ILE A 43 -6.18 4.76 1.82
N GLY A 44 -5.78 5.25 0.65
CA GLY A 44 -4.40 5.62 0.42
C GLY A 44 -4.21 6.37 -0.88
N THR A 45 -2.96 6.68 -1.18
CA THR A 45 -2.56 7.40 -2.38
C THR A 45 -1.36 6.74 -3.04
N ILE A 46 -1.26 6.90 -4.35
CA ILE A 46 -0.09 6.47 -5.13
C ILE A 46 0.50 7.71 -5.77
N GLU A 47 1.81 7.87 -5.66
CA GLU A 47 2.53 8.96 -6.32
C GLU A 47 3.61 8.40 -7.22
N VAL A 48 3.87 9.10 -8.33
CA VAL A 48 4.98 8.76 -9.22
C VAL A 48 6.29 9.12 -8.54
N ASP A 49 7.26 8.22 -8.63
CA ASP A 49 8.62 8.42 -8.16
C ASP A 49 9.56 8.07 -9.32
N ASP A 50 10.17 9.08 -9.92
CA ASP A 50 11.06 8.89 -11.06
C ASP A 50 12.45 9.52 -10.84
N GLU A 51 12.88 9.60 -9.58
CA GLU A 51 14.13 10.24 -9.20
C GLU A 51 15.37 9.69 -9.91
N ASP A 52 15.40 8.41 -10.17
CA ASP A 52 16.57 7.76 -10.76
C ASP A 52 16.44 7.50 -12.27
N GLY A 53 15.50 8.17 -12.90
CA GLY A 53 15.25 7.98 -14.33
C GLY A 53 14.40 6.78 -14.65
N ASP A 54 14.16 5.90 -13.69
CA ASP A 54 13.28 4.75 -13.84
C ASP A 54 11.93 5.09 -13.22
N ARG A 55 10.86 4.87 -13.97
CA ARG A 55 9.53 5.17 -13.46
C ARG A 55 9.11 4.15 -12.43
N SER A 56 8.80 4.62 -11.24
CA SER A 56 8.25 3.80 -10.16
C SER A 56 7.15 4.56 -9.45
N PHE A 57 6.49 3.89 -8.52
CA PHE A 57 5.36 4.47 -7.80
C PHE A 57 5.49 4.15 -6.32
N SER A 58 4.98 5.03 -5.48
CA SER A 58 4.93 4.82 -4.04
C SER A 58 3.47 4.84 -3.60
N PHE A 59 3.04 3.73 -3.00
CA PHE A 59 1.72 3.65 -2.35
C PHE A 59 1.91 3.96 -0.88
N GLU A 60 1.06 4.83 -0.35
CA GLU A 60 1.08 5.21 1.05
C GLU A 60 -0.33 5.14 1.64
N MET A 61 -0.43 4.55 2.83
CA MET A 61 -1.71 4.40 3.51
C MET A 61 -1.53 4.66 5.01
N LYS A 62 -2.39 5.52 5.56
CA LYS A 62 -2.43 5.77 7.01
C LYS A 62 -3.24 4.68 7.70
N ILE A 63 -2.72 4.20 8.83
CA ILE A 63 -3.36 3.15 9.61
C ILE A 63 -3.58 3.67 11.03
N PRO A 64 -4.83 3.96 11.42
CA PRO A 64 -5.12 4.66 12.68
C PRO A 64 -5.23 3.73 13.89
N VAL A 65 -4.33 2.75 14.01
CA VAL A 65 -4.35 1.80 15.11
C VAL A 65 -2.93 1.49 15.61
N GLU A 66 -2.86 0.99 16.84
CA GLU A 66 -1.60 0.59 17.46
C GLU A 66 -1.08 -0.74 16.91
N ARG A 67 0.19 -1.03 17.21
CA ARG A 67 0.90 -2.23 16.73
C ARG A 67 0.13 -3.54 16.94
N HIS A 68 -0.43 -3.72 18.14
CA HIS A 68 -1.05 -4.99 18.48
C HIS A 68 -2.38 -5.26 17.76
N VAL A 69 -2.97 -4.24 17.11
CA VAL A 69 -4.20 -4.43 16.32
C VAL A 69 -3.99 -4.22 14.82
N LEU A 70 -2.74 -3.94 14.39
CA LEU A 70 -2.44 -3.72 12.97
C LEU A 70 -2.88 -4.87 12.08
N GLN A 71 -2.52 -6.09 12.43
CA GLN A 71 -2.80 -7.26 11.62
C GLN A 71 -4.31 -7.47 11.44
N ASP A 72 -5.04 -7.40 12.54
CA ASP A 72 -6.50 -7.53 12.49
C ASP A 72 -7.15 -6.42 11.66
N TYR A 73 -6.67 -5.19 11.84
CA TYR A 73 -7.19 -4.05 11.10
C TYR A 73 -7.02 -4.26 9.58
N LEU A 74 -5.82 -4.65 9.17
CA LEU A 74 -5.52 -4.84 7.75
C LEU A 74 -6.26 -6.05 7.16
N ARG A 75 -6.37 -7.13 7.92
CA ARG A 75 -7.12 -8.30 7.48
C ARG A 75 -8.60 -7.98 7.26
N ARG A 76 -9.17 -7.18 8.14
CA ARG A 76 -10.57 -6.76 8.01
C ARG A 76 -10.76 -5.77 6.88
N LEU A 77 -9.86 -4.79 6.77
CA LEU A 77 -9.96 -3.77 5.73
C LEU A 77 -9.92 -4.38 4.34
N PHE A 78 -8.98 -5.29 4.09
CA PHE A 78 -8.79 -5.91 2.78
C PHE A 78 -9.54 -7.23 2.63
N GLU A 79 -10.24 -7.68 3.67
CA GLU A 79 -10.95 -8.96 3.67
C GLU A 79 -10.05 -10.13 3.29
N ASN A 80 -8.83 -10.12 3.82
CA ASN A 80 -7.80 -11.11 3.50
C ASN A 80 -7.07 -11.57 4.77
N GLU A 81 -7.34 -12.80 5.20
CA GLU A 81 -6.72 -13.37 6.40
C GLU A 81 -5.28 -13.85 6.20
N GLN A 82 -4.78 -13.79 4.97
CA GLN A 82 -3.40 -14.15 4.67
C GLN A 82 -2.42 -13.00 4.95
N LEU A 83 -2.94 -11.81 5.22
CA LEU A 83 -2.08 -10.67 5.56
C LEU A 83 -1.49 -10.87 6.95
N THR A 84 -0.17 -10.69 7.06
CA THR A 84 0.55 -10.83 8.33
C THR A 84 1.46 -9.65 8.56
N ILE A 85 1.65 -9.33 9.83
CA ILE A 85 2.58 -8.30 10.28
C ILE A 85 3.74 -8.98 10.98
N ALA A 86 4.97 -8.69 10.54
CA ALA A 86 6.17 -9.25 11.14
C ALA A 86 7.07 -8.14 11.67
N SER A 87 7.71 -8.39 12.79
CA SER A 87 8.68 -7.46 13.36
C SER A 87 9.93 -7.42 12.49
N ARG A 88 10.54 -6.22 12.38
CA ARG A 88 11.79 -6.06 11.67
C ARG A 88 12.95 -6.17 12.65
N LEU A 89 13.97 -6.91 12.25
CA LEU A 89 15.14 -7.11 13.08
C LEU A 89 15.82 -5.78 13.39
N LYS A 90 16.08 -5.51 14.67
CA LYS A 90 16.72 -4.28 15.16
C LYS A 90 15.92 -3.00 14.89
N LYS A 91 14.62 -3.12 14.56
CA LYS A 91 13.74 -1.97 14.33
C LYS A 91 12.53 -2.08 15.26
N ASN A 92 12.38 -1.11 16.15
CA ASN A 92 11.25 -1.07 17.07
C ASN A 92 10.08 -0.24 16.57
N ASP A 93 10.34 0.60 15.57
CA ASP A 93 9.37 1.59 15.07
C ASP A 93 8.75 1.19 13.72
N SER A 94 9.07 0.02 13.22
CA SER A 94 8.54 -0.42 11.93
C SER A 94 8.30 -1.91 11.89
N VAL A 95 7.43 -2.31 10.97
CA VAL A 95 7.03 -3.70 10.76
C VAL A 95 6.97 -4.00 9.26
N GLU A 96 6.99 -5.29 8.92
CA GLU A 96 6.76 -5.72 7.55
C GLU A 96 5.34 -6.19 7.38
N LEU A 97 4.73 -5.85 6.24
CA LEU A 97 3.45 -6.40 5.83
C LEU A 97 3.68 -7.42 4.73
N ASN A 98 3.13 -8.60 4.91
CA ASN A 98 3.23 -9.71 3.95
C ASN A 98 1.84 -10.24 3.60
N ASN A 99 1.69 -10.76 2.39
CA ASN A 99 0.51 -11.53 2.00
C ASN A 99 0.98 -12.96 1.75
N GLY A 100 0.74 -13.86 2.73
CA GLY A 100 1.33 -15.19 2.70
C GLY A 100 2.85 -15.08 2.63
N PRO A 101 3.50 -15.70 1.64
CA PRO A 101 4.97 -15.62 1.50
C PRO A 101 5.46 -14.34 0.83
N ASP A 102 4.56 -13.48 0.34
CA ASP A 102 4.95 -12.32 -0.47
C ASP A 102 5.07 -11.06 0.38
N PHE A 103 6.24 -10.44 0.34
CA PHE A 103 6.46 -9.14 0.99
C PHE A 103 5.73 -8.04 0.23
N LEU A 104 4.99 -7.19 0.95
CA LEU A 104 4.26 -6.07 0.34
C LEU A 104 4.91 -4.72 0.63
N GLY A 105 5.20 -4.44 1.87
CA GLY A 105 5.71 -3.13 2.24
C GLY A 105 6.06 -3.02 3.71
N VAL A 106 6.36 -1.80 4.14
CA VAL A 106 6.79 -1.50 5.50
C VAL A 106 5.83 -0.52 6.15
N GLY A 107 5.39 -0.85 7.36
CA GLY A 107 4.62 0.06 8.19
C GLY A 107 5.53 0.70 9.23
N SER A 108 5.52 2.03 9.31
CA SER A 108 6.34 2.77 10.28
C SER A 108 5.45 3.53 11.24
N ALA A 109 5.82 3.52 12.53
CA ALA A 109 5.12 4.28 13.54
C ALA A 109 5.25 5.78 13.25
N ASP A 110 4.13 6.50 13.36
CA ASP A 110 4.10 7.95 13.11
C ASP A 110 4.61 8.75 14.30
N ASP A 111 4.61 8.15 15.49
CA ASP A 111 5.04 8.80 16.71
C ASP A 111 5.76 7.80 17.62
N PRO A 112 6.50 8.29 18.65
CA PRO A 112 7.25 7.39 19.53
C PRO A 112 6.40 6.40 20.32
N LYS A 113 5.10 6.67 20.46
CA LYS A 113 4.18 5.80 21.20
C LYS A 113 3.54 4.73 20.31
N GLY A 114 3.75 4.82 18.99
CA GLY A 114 3.21 3.85 18.05
C GLY A 114 1.70 3.78 18.03
N LYS A 115 1.02 4.91 18.17
CA LYS A 115 -0.44 4.95 18.16
C LYS A 115 -1.06 4.85 16.78
N THR A 116 -0.32 5.29 15.78
CA THR A 116 -0.73 5.18 14.37
C THR A 116 0.47 4.80 13.53
N TYR A 117 0.21 4.25 12.36
CA TYR A 117 1.25 3.79 11.44
C TYR A 117 1.01 4.32 10.04
N THR A 118 2.07 4.39 9.25
CA THR A 118 1.97 4.67 7.81
C THR A 118 2.58 3.49 7.08
N LEU A 119 1.78 2.87 6.21
CA LEU A 119 2.25 1.81 5.34
C LEU A 119 2.79 2.43 4.05
N GLN A 120 3.99 2.00 3.66
CA GLN A 120 4.59 2.40 2.38
C GLN A 120 4.95 1.16 1.58
N MET A 121 4.65 1.20 0.29
CA MET A 121 4.89 0.10 -0.62
C MET A 121 5.43 0.67 -1.93
N ALA A 122 6.59 0.17 -2.35
CA ALA A 122 7.17 0.54 -3.64
C ALA A 122 6.58 -0.33 -4.73
N ILE A 123 6.23 0.28 -5.86
CA ILE A 123 5.73 -0.42 -7.03
C ILE A 123 6.65 -0.06 -8.18
N LEU A 124 7.35 -1.04 -8.70
CA LEU A 124 8.30 -0.83 -9.78
C LEU A 124 7.62 -1.03 -11.14
N ASP A 125 8.19 -0.41 -12.16
CA ASP A 125 7.61 -0.50 -13.50
C ASP A 125 7.48 -1.95 -13.97
N PHE A 126 8.50 -2.78 -13.69
CA PHE A 126 8.44 -4.19 -14.08
C PHE A 126 7.32 -4.98 -13.37
N ASP A 127 6.87 -4.52 -12.20
CA ASP A 127 5.73 -5.15 -11.50
C ASP A 127 4.45 -5.03 -12.32
N LEU A 128 4.39 -4.07 -13.22
CA LEU A 128 3.22 -3.77 -14.01
C LEU A 128 3.27 -4.37 -15.41
N GLU A 129 4.41 -4.94 -15.83
CA GLU A 129 4.61 -5.41 -17.19
C GLU A 129 3.66 -6.53 -17.62
N ASP A 130 3.29 -7.41 -16.70
CA ASP A 130 2.45 -8.57 -16.96
C ASP A 130 0.96 -8.32 -16.71
N LEU A 131 0.54 -7.08 -16.59
CA LEU A 131 -0.84 -6.74 -16.25
C LEU A 131 -1.64 -6.18 -17.42
#